data_e9cbad31ed88e7791f36f67f31ff7ca2
#
_entry.id   e9cbad31ed88e7791f36f67f31ff7ca2
#
_cell.length_a   1.000
_cell.length_b   1.000
_cell.length_c   1.000
_cell.angle_alpha   90.00
_cell.angle_beta   90.00
_cell.angle_gamma   90.00
#
_symmetry.space_group_name_H-M   'P 1'
#
loop_
_entity.id
_entity.type
_entity.pdbx_description
1 polymer ?
#
loop_
_entity_poly.entity_id
_entity_poly.type
_entity_poly.pdbx_seq_one_letter_code
_entity_poly.pdbx_strand_id
1 'polypeptide(L)' 'MRFEFIADEHVKVKTFLKKHEVSKGLLAKIKFRGGAILVNGQPQNATYLLDIGDRVVID' A
#
# COMPACT_ATOMS: atom_id res chain seq x y z
N MET A 1 0.32 8.45 -11.06
CA MET A 1 1.24 8.87 -9.98
C MET A 1 1.62 7.65 -9.17
N ARG A 2 2.89 7.48 -8.89
CA ARG A 2 3.40 6.28 -8.24
C ARG A 2 4.06 6.63 -6.92
N PHE A 3 3.69 5.93 -5.86
CA PHE A 3 4.30 6.06 -4.55
C PHE A 3 4.98 4.75 -4.17
N GLU A 4 6.16 4.85 -3.58
CA GLU A 4 6.95 3.70 -3.19
C GLU A 4 7.44 3.86 -1.76
N PHE A 5 7.23 2.82 -0.95
CA PHE A 5 7.62 2.79 0.46
C PHE A 5 8.28 1.47 0.80
N ILE A 6 9.12 1.49 1.83
CA ILE A 6 9.67 0.27 2.42
C ILE A 6 9.02 0.09 3.78
N ALA A 7 8.42 -1.06 4.01
CA ALA A 7 7.77 -1.36 5.28
C ALA A 7 8.80 -1.44 6.41
N ASP A 8 8.53 -0.72 7.49
CA ASP A 8 9.38 -0.71 8.68
C ASP A 8 8.70 -1.37 9.89
N GLU A 9 7.51 -1.92 9.67
CA GLU A 9 6.72 -2.55 10.72
C GLU A 9 5.95 -3.75 10.16
N HIS A 10 5.61 -4.67 11.06
CA HIS A 10 4.80 -5.83 10.75
C HIS A 10 3.31 -5.48 10.95
N VAL A 11 2.74 -4.76 9.99
CA VAL A 11 1.37 -4.25 10.04
C VAL A 11 0.65 -4.48 8.72
N LYS A 12 -0.68 -4.37 8.74
CA LYS A 12 -1.46 -4.46 7.51
C LYS A 12 -1.17 -3.27 6.59
N VAL A 13 -1.26 -3.50 5.28
CA VAL A 13 -1.03 -2.46 4.27
C VAL A 13 -1.85 -1.20 4.57
N LYS A 14 -3.14 -1.35 4.88
CA LYS A 14 -4.02 -0.22 5.18
C LYS A 14 -3.52 0.60 6.37
N THR A 15 -2.99 -0.06 7.39
CA THR A 15 -2.45 0.60 8.59
C THR A 15 -1.17 1.35 8.25
N PHE A 16 -0.29 0.70 7.49
CA PHE A 16 0.96 1.29 7.04
C PHE A 16 0.71 2.54 6.19
N LEU A 17 -0.18 2.47 5.23
CA LEU A 17 -0.50 3.58 4.33
C LEU A 17 -1.14 4.74 5.08
N LYS A 18 -2.03 4.44 6.05
CA LYS A 18 -2.63 5.46 6.89
C LYS A 18 -1.57 6.21 7.71
N LYS A 19 -0.57 5.49 8.20
CA LYS A 19 0.56 6.07 8.93
C LYS A 19 1.40 6.99 8.06
N HIS A 20 1.48 6.70 6.76
CA HIS A 20 2.20 7.53 5.78
C HIS A 20 1.29 8.54 5.08
N GLU A 21 0.18 8.90 5.71
CA GLU A 21 -0.75 9.93 5.25
C GLU A 21 -1.47 9.62 3.93
N VAL A 22 -1.53 8.36 3.56
CA VAL A 22 -2.33 7.94 2.41
C VAL A 22 -3.78 7.79 2.86
N SER A 23 -4.64 8.72 2.45
CA SER A 23 -6.03 8.77 2.88
C SER A 23 -6.87 7.64 2.26
N LYS A 24 -7.99 7.32 2.93
CA LYS A 24 -8.98 6.38 2.39
C LYS A 24 -9.51 6.85 1.03
N GLY A 25 -9.68 8.16 0.86
CA GLY A 25 -10.12 8.75 -0.40
C GLY A 25 -9.14 8.49 -1.52
N LEU A 26 -7.85 8.61 -1.25
CA LEU A 26 -6.81 8.34 -2.23
C LEU A 26 -6.79 6.86 -2.61
N LEU A 27 -6.88 5.97 -1.62
CA LEU A 27 -6.95 4.52 -1.88
C LEU A 27 -8.19 4.15 -2.69
N ALA A 28 -9.33 4.75 -2.40
CA ALA A 28 -10.55 4.52 -3.16
C ALA A 28 -10.39 4.98 -4.61
N LYS A 29 -9.76 6.14 -4.84
CA LYS A 29 -9.48 6.64 -6.19
C LYS A 29 -8.58 5.70 -6.97
N ILE A 30 -7.55 5.19 -6.33
CA ILE A 30 -6.61 4.24 -6.95
C ILE A 30 -7.37 2.99 -7.40
N LYS A 31 -8.20 2.41 -6.52
CA LYS A 31 -9.02 1.24 -6.84
C LYS A 31 -10.00 1.53 -7.97
N PHE A 32 -10.61 2.71 -7.97
CA PHE A 32 -11.63 3.09 -8.95
C PHE A 32 -11.05 3.26 -10.34
N ARG A 33 -9.78 3.66 -10.44
CA ARG A 33 -9.10 3.89 -11.72
C ARG A 33 -8.28 2.69 -12.19
N GLY A 34 -8.48 1.53 -11.60
CA GLY A 34 -7.72 0.35 -11.96
C GLY A 34 -6.29 0.34 -11.45
N GLY A 35 -6.00 1.21 -10.47
CA GLY A 35 -4.70 1.20 -9.82
C GLY A 35 -4.55 -0.01 -8.90
N ALA A 36 -3.32 -0.29 -8.50
CA ALA A 36 -3.01 -1.45 -7.69
C ALA A 36 -2.04 -1.12 -6.56
N ILE A 37 -2.19 -1.87 -5.46
CA ILE A 37 -1.20 -1.89 -4.40
C ILE A 37 -0.32 -3.11 -4.65
N LEU A 38 0.97 -2.89 -4.84
CA LEU A 38 1.92 -3.95 -5.08
C LEU A 38 2.82 -4.13 -3.86
N VAL A 39 3.01 -5.36 -3.43
CA VAL A 39 3.95 -5.70 -2.37
C VAL A 39 4.99 -6.64 -2.98
N ASN A 40 6.23 -6.20 -3.02
CA ASN A 40 7.34 -6.93 -3.67
C ASN A 40 7.01 -7.31 -5.12
N GLY A 41 6.33 -6.39 -5.83
CA GLY A 41 5.98 -6.58 -7.24
C GLY A 41 4.71 -7.37 -7.48
N GLN A 42 4.00 -7.79 -6.44
CA GLN A 42 2.77 -8.57 -6.57
C GLN A 42 1.55 -7.80 -6.04
N PRO A 43 0.40 -7.84 -6.75
CA PRO A 43 -0.81 -7.20 -6.27
C PRO A 43 -1.28 -7.80 -4.96
N GLN A 44 -1.56 -6.96 -3.96
CA GLN A 44 -2.04 -7.39 -2.67
C GLN A 44 -3.21 -6.52 -2.21
N ASN A 45 -4.05 -7.07 -1.34
CA ASN A 45 -5.16 -6.35 -0.74
C ASN A 45 -4.67 -5.43 0.39
N ALA A 46 -5.50 -4.44 0.73
CA ALA A 46 -5.21 -3.54 1.85
C ALA A 46 -5.13 -4.27 3.20
N THR A 47 -5.65 -5.48 3.29
CA THR A 47 -5.59 -6.31 4.50
C THR A 47 -4.34 -7.20 4.56
N TYR A 48 -3.51 -7.17 3.53
CA TYR A 48 -2.27 -7.95 3.51
C TYR A 48 -1.34 -7.52 4.64
N LEU A 49 -0.79 -8.49 5.36
CA LEU A 49 0.13 -8.24 6.47
C LEU A 49 1.55 -8.07 5.93
N LEU A 50 2.10 -6.88 6.11
CA LEU A 50 3.46 -6.56 5.67
C LEU A 50 4.50 -7.11 6.64
N ASP A 51 5.65 -7.47 6.10
CA ASP A 51 6.86 -7.76 6.88
C ASP A 51 7.83 -6.59 6.74
N ILE A 52 8.73 -6.49 7.71
CA ILE A 52 9.80 -5.48 7.66
C ILE A 52 10.65 -5.73 6.41
N GLY A 53 10.87 -4.66 5.63
CA GLY A 53 11.63 -4.72 4.40
C GLY A 53 10.79 -4.93 3.15
N ASP A 54 9.49 -5.19 3.27
CA ASP A 54 8.62 -5.33 2.12
C ASP A 54 8.51 -4.00 1.36
N ARG A 55 8.58 -4.08 0.04
CA ARG A 55 8.45 -2.92 -0.84
C ARG A 55 6.98 -2.73 -1.19
N VAL A 56 6.42 -1.59 -0.80
CA VAL A 56 5.02 -1.26 -1.07
C VAL A 56 4.98 -0.20 -2.16
N VAL A 57 4.30 -0.50 -3.25
CA VAL A 57 4.13 0.42 -4.37
C VAL A 57 2.64 0.65 -4.60
N ILE A 58 2.27 1.92 -4.72
CA ILE A 58 0.90 2.33 -5.06
C ILE A 58 0.95 2.99 -6.43
N ASP A 59 0.25 2.39 -7.37
CA ASP A 59 0.28 2.88 -8.74
C ASP A 59 -1.13 3.16 -9.26
#